data_4728c780fff51a86b3d323477f8c3f96
#
_entry.id   4728c780fff51a86b3d323477f8c3f96
#
_cell.length_a   1.000
_cell.length_b   1.000
_cell.length_c   1.000
_cell.angle_alpha   90.00
_cell.angle_beta   90.00
_cell.angle_gamma   90.00
#
_symmetry.space_group_name_H-M   'P 1'
#
loop_
_entity.id
_entity.type
_entity.pdbx_description
1 polymer ?
#
loop_
_entity_poly.entity_id
_entity_poly.type
_entity_poly.pdbx_seq_one_letter_code
_entity_poly.pdbx_strand_id
1 'polypeptide(L)'
;MGGVKLFATKESLFSARIQWALKLKGVEYEFILEDLANKSPLLLKYNPIYKKVPVLVHGDNVIVESLVILEYIEETWKEHPLLPRDSYDRATARFWAKFNDEKLVPPVWTACTGEGEAQEKAKESVLESLALLEKQIEGKKFFGGEQIGYLDLVLGWISYWISAVEEAGGNKVLEAEMFPSLHQWGQNFIHTPLIEECIPAREAFVAYVQYAIIYIRSISANKP
;
A
#
# COMPACT_ATOMS: atom_id res chain seq x y z
N MET A 1 -21.69 -9.22 17.65
CA MET A 1 -21.03 -8.31 16.68
C MET A 1 -21.04 -9.02 15.34
N GLY A 2 -21.44 -8.36 14.25
CA GLY A 2 -21.42 -8.94 12.92
C GLY A 2 -19.99 -9.29 12.51
N GLY A 3 -19.80 -10.36 11.70
CA GLY A 3 -18.47 -10.75 11.20
C GLY A 3 -17.84 -9.64 10.34
N VAL A 4 -16.52 -9.61 10.30
CA VAL A 4 -15.73 -8.69 9.46
C VAL A 4 -15.35 -9.41 8.17
N LYS A 5 -15.58 -8.77 7.01
CA LYS A 5 -15.16 -9.28 5.69
C LYS A 5 -14.33 -8.24 4.97
N LEU A 6 -13.27 -8.69 4.33
CA LEU A 6 -12.38 -7.85 3.53
C LEU A 6 -12.38 -8.34 2.08
N PHE A 7 -12.98 -7.58 1.17
CA PHE A 7 -12.88 -7.79 -0.28
C PHE A 7 -11.57 -7.19 -0.77
N ALA A 8 -10.67 -8.00 -1.29
CA ALA A 8 -9.29 -7.60 -1.54
C ALA A 8 -8.63 -8.48 -2.62
N THR A 9 -7.47 -8.03 -3.11
CA THR A 9 -6.51 -8.90 -3.81
C THR A 9 -5.19 -8.91 -3.05
N LYS A 10 -4.42 -9.98 -3.20
CA LYS A 10 -3.10 -10.13 -2.55
C LYS A 10 -2.06 -9.14 -3.09
N GLU A 11 -2.21 -8.76 -4.35
CA GLU A 11 -1.28 -7.90 -5.08
C GLU A 11 -1.50 -6.41 -4.83
N SER A 12 -2.64 -6.04 -4.24
CA SER A 12 -2.98 -4.65 -4.00
C SER A 12 -2.28 -4.08 -2.76
N LEU A 13 -1.42 -3.09 -2.96
CA LEU A 13 -0.81 -2.32 -1.87
C LEU A 13 -1.86 -1.68 -0.94
N PHE A 14 -3.01 -1.27 -1.48
CA PHE A 14 -4.11 -0.70 -0.70
C PHE A 14 -4.85 -1.75 0.14
N SER A 15 -4.96 -2.99 -0.37
CA SER A 15 -5.53 -4.11 0.38
C SER A 15 -4.61 -4.58 1.50
N ALA A 16 -3.30 -4.57 1.25
CA ALA A 16 -2.29 -4.95 2.23
C ALA A 16 -2.37 -4.09 3.51
N ARG A 17 -2.57 -2.77 3.38
CA ARG A 17 -2.77 -1.85 4.51
C ARG A 17 -3.84 -2.35 5.48
N ILE A 18 -4.95 -2.83 4.93
CA ILE A 18 -6.12 -3.24 5.72
C ILE A 18 -5.88 -4.59 6.36
N GLN A 19 -5.26 -5.53 5.64
CA GLN A 19 -4.87 -6.82 6.20
C GLN A 19 -3.93 -6.64 7.40
N TRP A 20 -2.88 -5.84 7.25
CA TRP A 20 -1.93 -5.54 8.31
C TRP A 20 -2.61 -4.87 9.51
N ALA A 21 -3.48 -3.87 9.26
CA ALA A 21 -4.21 -3.20 10.33
C ALA A 21 -5.10 -4.16 11.12
N LEU A 22 -5.90 -4.99 10.45
CA LEU A 22 -6.78 -5.97 11.10
C LEU A 22 -5.96 -6.99 11.92
N LYS A 23 -4.85 -7.50 11.37
CA LYS A 23 -3.97 -8.42 12.09
C LYS A 23 -3.32 -7.79 13.32
N LEU A 24 -2.77 -6.57 13.19
CA LEU A 24 -2.17 -5.86 14.33
C LEU A 24 -3.19 -5.55 15.43
N LYS A 25 -4.44 -5.31 15.07
CA LYS A 25 -5.55 -5.12 16.01
C LYS A 25 -6.11 -6.44 16.57
N GLY A 26 -5.63 -7.60 16.12
CA GLY A 26 -6.15 -8.91 16.52
C GLY A 26 -7.59 -9.17 16.08
N VAL A 27 -8.02 -8.55 14.98
CA VAL A 27 -9.39 -8.67 14.47
C VAL A 27 -9.49 -9.86 13.52
N GLU A 28 -10.33 -10.83 13.85
CA GLU A 28 -10.67 -11.94 12.95
C GLU A 28 -11.53 -11.44 11.79
N TYR A 29 -11.19 -11.83 10.57
CA TYR A 29 -11.93 -11.44 9.36
C TYR A 29 -11.92 -12.53 8.30
N GLU A 30 -12.96 -12.53 7.47
CA GLU A 30 -13.05 -13.35 6.27
C GLU A 30 -12.39 -12.60 5.10
N PHE A 31 -11.35 -13.17 4.48
CA PHE A 31 -10.73 -12.63 3.29
C PHE A 31 -11.49 -13.10 2.04
N ILE A 32 -12.12 -12.16 1.33
CA ILE A 32 -12.83 -12.42 0.07
C ILE A 32 -11.91 -12.01 -1.07
N LEU A 33 -11.33 -13.01 -1.74
CA LEU A 33 -10.46 -12.77 -2.89
C LEU A 33 -11.29 -12.29 -4.09
N GLU A 34 -10.90 -11.15 -4.66
CA GLU A 34 -11.53 -10.57 -5.86
C GLU A 34 -10.65 -10.77 -7.09
N ASP A 35 -11.29 -11.14 -8.20
CA ASP A 35 -10.69 -11.08 -9.54
C ASP A 35 -10.99 -9.71 -10.15
N LEU A 36 -9.98 -8.84 -10.27
CA LEU A 36 -10.16 -7.48 -10.81
C LEU A 36 -10.49 -7.46 -12.30
N ALA A 37 -10.20 -8.53 -13.04
CA ALA A 37 -10.60 -8.67 -14.44
C ALA A 37 -12.09 -9.06 -14.57
N ASN A 38 -12.62 -9.80 -13.57
CA ASN A 38 -14.01 -10.25 -13.51
C ASN A 38 -14.60 -10.01 -12.12
N LYS A 39 -14.80 -8.74 -11.78
CA LYS A 39 -15.26 -8.28 -10.46
C LYS A 39 -16.57 -8.89 -10.04
N SER A 40 -16.66 -9.35 -8.78
CA SER A 40 -17.86 -9.97 -8.25
C SER A 40 -19.05 -9.01 -8.19
N PRO A 41 -20.31 -9.51 -8.32
CA PRO A 41 -21.50 -8.69 -8.12
C PRO A 41 -21.55 -8.03 -6.74
N LEU A 42 -20.97 -8.69 -5.70
CA LEU A 42 -20.91 -8.14 -4.35
C LEU A 42 -19.96 -6.95 -4.26
N LEU A 43 -18.75 -7.01 -4.85
CA LEU A 43 -17.85 -5.88 -4.93
C LEU A 43 -18.52 -4.68 -5.62
N LEU A 44 -19.19 -4.92 -6.76
CA LEU A 44 -19.88 -3.88 -7.52
C LEU A 44 -21.07 -3.28 -6.74
N LYS A 45 -21.75 -4.10 -5.92
CA LYS A 45 -22.83 -3.65 -5.04
C LYS A 45 -22.28 -2.79 -3.89
N TYR A 46 -21.20 -3.23 -3.24
CA TYR A 46 -20.64 -2.57 -2.05
C TYR A 46 -19.83 -1.32 -2.40
N ASN A 47 -19.18 -1.28 -3.56
CA ASN A 47 -18.45 -0.10 -4.05
C ASN A 47 -18.91 0.30 -5.46
N PRO A 48 -20.13 0.80 -5.62
CA PRO A 48 -20.68 1.15 -6.94
C PRO A 48 -20.00 2.37 -7.57
N ILE A 49 -19.38 3.23 -6.74
CA ILE A 49 -18.74 4.49 -7.19
C ILE A 49 -17.41 4.19 -7.84
N TYR A 50 -16.48 3.57 -7.12
CA TYR A 50 -15.10 3.34 -7.61
C TYR A 50 -14.89 1.94 -8.16
N LYS A 51 -15.70 0.95 -7.73
CA LYS A 51 -15.59 -0.46 -8.14
C LYS A 51 -14.19 -1.03 -7.92
N LYS A 52 -13.55 -0.64 -6.81
CA LYS A 52 -12.17 -0.97 -6.44
C LYS A 52 -12.12 -1.72 -5.11
N VAL A 53 -11.02 -2.43 -4.89
CA VAL A 53 -10.63 -2.98 -3.60
C VAL A 53 -9.62 -2.02 -2.92
N PRO A 54 -9.50 -2.05 -1.58
CA PRO A 54 -10.23 -2.86 -0.62
C PRO A 54 -11.65 -2.35 -0.35
N VAL A 55 -12.52 -3.25 0.08
CA VAL A 55 -13.82 -2.94 0.71
C VAL A 55 -13.90 -3.72 2.02
N LEU A 56 -14.15 -3.02 3.13
CA LEU A 56 -14.40 -3.62 4.43
C LEU A 56 -15.92 -3.68 4.69
N VAL A 57 -16.40 -4.84 5.08
CA VAL A 57 -17.79 -5.03 5.55
C VAL A 57 -17.74 -5.46 7.00
N HIS A 58 -18.39 -4.69 7.90
CA HIS A 58 -18.50 -5.00 9.32
C HIS A 58 -19.98 -5.01 9.73
N GLY A 59 -20.57 -6.21 9.87
CA GLY A 59 -22.02 -6.37 9.99
C GLY A 59 -22.71 -5.83 8.75
N ASP A 60 -23.56 -4.81 8.92
CA ASP A 60 -24.27 -4.13 7.85
C ASP A 60 -23.53 -2.91 7.27
N ASN A 61 -22.42 -2.51 7.89
CA ASN A 61 -21.66 -1.33 7.47
C ASN A 61 -20.65 -1.70 6.37
N VAL A 62 -20.68 -0.93 5.29
CA VAL A 62 -19.74 -1.05 4.17
C VAL A 62 -18.84 0.18 4.16
N ILE A 63 -17.53 -0.04 4.27
CA ILE A 63 -16.53 1.01 4.28
C ILE A 63 -15.61 0.83 3.06
N VAL A 64 -15.40 1.91 2.32
CA VAL A 64 -14.54 1.96 1.13
C VAL A 64 -13.47 3.02 1.30
N GLU A 65 -12.45 3.03 0.45
CA GLU A 65 -11.23 3.84 0.50
C GLU A 65 -10.29 3.42 1.65
N SER A 66 -9.08 2.98 1.27
CA SER A 66 -8.15 2.34 2.22
C SER A 66 -7.77 3.22 3.41
N LEU A 67 -7.58 4.54 3.22
CA LEU A 67 -7.29 5.46 4.32
C LEU A 67 -8.52 5.64 5.23
N VAL A 68 -9.73 5.69 4.67
CA VAL A 68 -10.98 5.75 5.44
C VAL A 68 -11.20 4.44 6.23
N ILE A 69 -10.90 3.30 5.61
CA ILE A 69 -10.98 2.00 6.28
C ILE A 69 -9.98 1.93 7.45
N LEU A 70 -8.75 2.43 7.29
CA LEU A 70 -7.76 2.49 8.38
C LEU A 70 -8.26 3.33 9.56
N GLU A 71 -8.86 4.50 9.29
CA GLU A 71 -9.46 5.35 10.34
C GLU A 71 -10.61 4.62 11.04
N TYR A 72 -11.49 3.96 10.27
CA TYR A 72 -12.59 3.17 10.83
C TYR A 72 -12.08 2.05 11.75
N ILE A 73 -11.03 1.34 11.33
CA ILE A 73 -10.39 0.28 12.13
C ILE A 73 -9.84 0.86 13.42
N GLU A 74 -9.11 1.98 13.35
CA GLU A 74 -8.54 2.68 14.50
C GLU A 74 -9.61 3.15 15.50
N GLU A 75 -10.73 3.65 14.98
CA GLU A 75 -11.83 4.14 15.82
C GLU A 75 -12.69 3.01 16.41
N THR A 76 -12.78 1.86 15.72
CA THR A 76 -13.62 0.74 16.15
C THR A 76 -12.91 -0.16 17.15
N TRP A 77 -11.66 -0.54 16.87
CA TRP A 77 -10.87 -1.43 17.73
C TRP A 77 -9.75 -0.64 18.40
N LYS A 78 -9.89 -0.42 19.71
CA LYS A 78 -9.01 0.46 20.48
C LYS A 78 -7.68 -0.17 20.90
N GLU A 79 -7.59 -1.50 20.86
CA GLU A 79 -6.36 -2.20 21.15
C GLU A 79 -5.28 -1.89 20.11
N HIS A 80 -4.03 -1.83 20.55
CA HIS A 80 -2.88 -1.49 19.69
C HIS A 80 -3.12 -0.23 18.83
N PRO A 81 -3.14 0.98 19.46
CA PRO A 81 -3.37 2.24 18.74
C PRO A 81 -2.36 2.43 17.60
N LEU A 82 -2.87 2.72 16.40
CA LEU A 82 -2.07 2.96 15.20
C LEU A 82 -1.71 4.44 15.04
N LEU A 83 -2.62 5.34 15.41
CA LEU A 83 -2.40 6.78 15.37
C LEU A 83 -1.82 7.31 16.69
N PRO A 84 -0.94 8.33 16.62
CA PRO A 84 -0.43 9.01 17.81
C PRO A 84 -1.57 9.62 18.66
N ARG A 85 -1.29 9.86 19.96
CA ARG A 85 -2.26 10.52 20.84
C ARG A 85 -2.35 12.03 20.59
N ASP A 86 -1.20 12.64 20.28
CA ASP A 86 -1.15 14.08 20.00
C ASP A 86 -1.89 14.43 18.70
N SER A 87 -2.62 15.53 18.71
CA SER A 87 -3.45 15.94 17.57
C SER A 87 -2.64 16.44 16.37
N TYR A 88 -1.50 17.09 16.62
CA TYR A 88 -0.61 17.54 15.56
C TYR A 88 0.11 16.36 14.90
N ASP A 89 0.59 15.41 15.68
CA ASP A 89 1.21 14.18 15.17
C ASP A 89 0.22 13.34 14.35
N ARG A 90 -1.06 13.27 14.78
CA ARG A 90 -2.14 12.63 13.99
C ARG A 90 -2.37 13.34 12.66
N ALA A 91 -2.39 14.67 12.67
CA ALA A 91 -2.54 15.46 11.44
C ALA A 91 -1.34 15.24 10.50
N THR A 92 -0.12 15.20 11.04
CA THR A 92 1.12 14.93 10.31
C THR A 92 1.10 13.53 9.69
N ALA A 93 0.69 12.50 10.43
CA ALA A 93 0.56 11.14 9.88
C ALA A 93 -0.43 11.08 8.71
N ARG A 94 -1.57 11.77 8.81
CA ARG A 94 -2.57 11.87 7.73
C ARG A 94 -2.05 12.65 6.52
N PHE A 95 -1.30 13.72 6.76
CA PHE A 95 -0.65 14.48 5.68
C PHE A 95 0.29 13.59 4.87
N TRP A 96 1.18 12.84 5.54
CA TRP A 96 2.10 11.95 4.85
C TRP A 96 1.41 10.76 4.19
N ALA A 97 0.31 10.26 4.75
CA ALA A 97 -0.51 9.24 4.11
C ALA A 97 -1.13 9.75 2.79
N LYS A 98 -1.67 10.97 2.80
CA LYS A 98 -2.20 11.63 1.61
C LYS A 98 -1.09 11.91 0.59
N PHE A 99 0.07 12.42 1.04
CA PHE A 99 1.24 12.64 0.21
C PHE A 99 1.65 11.36 -0.52
N ASN A 100 1.73 10.23 0.19
CA ASN A 100 2.05 8.95 -0.42
C ASN A 100 1.07 8.60 -1.55
N ASP A 101 -0.24 8.67 -1.31
CA ASP A 101 -1.25 8.26 -2.27
C ASP A 101 -1.32 9.19 -3.50
N GLU A 102 -1.02 10.48 -3.34
CA GLU A 102 -1.13 11.48 -4.41
C GLU A 102 0.20 11.74 -5.13
N LYS A 103 1.34 11.62 -4.45
CA LYS A 103 2.65 12.05 -4.98
C LYS A 103 3.64 10.93 -5.20
N LEU A 104 3.56 9.83 -4.44
CA LEU A 104 4.52 8.74 -4.56
C LEU A 104 3.94 7.53 -5.33
N VAL A 105 2.76 7.05 -4.98
CA VAL A 105 2.18 5.86 -5.61
C VAL A 105 2.00 6.01 -7.13
N PRO A 106 1.43 7.13 -7.67
CA PRO A 106 1.19 7.24 -9.10
C PRO A 106 2.45 7.21 -9.96
N PRO A 107 3.55 7.93 -9.64
CA PRO A 107 4.72 7.95 -10.50
C PRO A 107 5.58 6.69 -10.42
N VAL A 108 5.54 5.90 -9.33
CA VAL A 108 6.39 4.71 -9.17
C VAL A 108 6.20 3.72 -10.32
N TRP A 109 4.96 3.47 -10.74
CA TRP A 109 4.70 2.58 -11.86
C TRP A 109 5.40 3.06 -13.13
N THR A 110 5.21 4.33 -13.48
CA THR A 110 5.84 4.92 -14.68
C THR A 110 7.37 4.96 -14.57
N ALA A 111 7.92 5.25 -13.38
CA ALA A 111 9.35 5.26 -13.14
C ALA A 111 9.99 3.89 -13.36
N CYS A 112 9.33 2.80 -12.94
CA CYS A 112 9.87 1.45 -13.05
C CYS A 112 9.60 0.78 -14.40
N THR A 113 8.47 1.09 -15.06
CA THR A 113 7.99 0.34 -16.23
C THR A 113 7.82 1.17 -17.50
N GLY A 114 7.92 2.49 -17.40
CA GLY A 114 7.81 3.44 -18.51
C GLY A 114 9.05 3.52 -19.37
N GLU A 115 9.03 4.42 -20.34
CA GLU A 115 10.11 4.67 -21.30
C GLU A 115 10.20 6.18 -21.61
N GLY A 116 11.40 6.63 -22.01
CA GLY A 116 11.65 7.99 -22.48
C GLY A 116 11.46 9.09 -21.43
N GLU A 117 11.10 10.31 -21.89
CA GLU A 117 10.99 11.50 -21.05
C GLU A 117 9.99 11.35 -19.90
N ALA A 118 8.87 10.63 -20.14
CA ALA A 118 7.87 10.40 -19.09
C ALA A 118 8.41 9.55 -17.94
N GLN A 119 9.26 8.56 -18.25
CA GLN A 119 9.92 7.74 -17.26
C GLN A 119 10.91 8.56 -16.44
N GLU A 120 11.75 9.38 -17.08
CA GLU A 120 12.75 10.19 -16.38
C GLU A 120 12.10 11.21 -15.44
N LYS A 121 11.05 11.90 -15.87
CA LYS A 121 10.26 12.79 -15.01
C LYS A 121 9.62 12.04 -13.82
N ALA A 122 9.12 10.83 -14.07
CA ALA A 122 8.55 10.01 -13.01
C ALA A 122 9.62 9.56 -12.01
N LYS A 123 10.82 9.18 -12.46
CA LYS A 123 11.97 8.86 -11.60
C LYS A 123 12.37 10.04 -10.72
N GLU A 124 12.53 11.23 -11.29
CA GLU A 124 12.83 12.44 -10.53
C GLU A 124 11.80 12.68 -9.42
N SER A 125 10.50 12.61 -9.75
CA SER A 125 9.41 12.79 -8.79
C SER A 125 9.41 11.73 -7.68
N VAL A 126 9.73 10.47 -8.01
CA VAL A 126 9.84 9.40 -7.01
C VAL A 126 11.03 9.64 -6.10
N LEU A 127 12.21 9.97 -6.64
CA LEU A 127 13.42 10.23 -5.86
C LEU A 127 13.23 11.41 -4.90
N GLU A 128 12.61 12.50 -5.36
CA GLU A 128 12.26 13.64 -4.50
C GLU A 128 11.34 13.23 -3.36
N SER A 129 10.31 12.43 -3.67
CA SER A 129 9.35 11.96 -2.67
C SER A 129 9.99 11.02 -1.65
N LEU A 130 10.86 10.10 -2.10
CA LEU A 130 11.61 9.20 -1.21
C LEU A 130 12.60 9.98 -0.33
N ALA A 131 13.26 11.02 -0.85
CA ALA A 131 14.16 11.86 -0.06
C ALA A 131 13.45 12.62 1.07
N LEU A 132 12.17 13.00 0.86
CA LEU A 132 11.35 13.58 1.91
C LEU A 132 10.99 12.56 2.99
N LEU A 133 10.64 11.34 2.59
CA LEU A 133 10.32 10.25 3.53
C LEU A 133 11.55 9.75 4.28
N GLU A 134 12.73 9.70 3.63
CA GLU A 134 14.01 9.39 4.28
C GLU A 134 14.25 10.28 5.49
N LYS A 135 14.06 11.60 5.35
CA LYS A 135 14.17 12.55 6.45
C LYS A 135 13.14 12.34 7.57
N GLN A 136 11.94 11.83 7.24
CA GLN A 136 10.91 11.58 8.24
C GLN A 136 11.17 10.35 9.10
N ILE A 137 11.87 9.34 8.54
CA ILE A 137 12.17 8.08 9.22
C ILE A 137 13.55 8.11 9.92
N GLU A 138 14.41 9.06 9.59
CA GLU A 138 15.77 9.15 10.15
C GLU A 138 15.76 9.04 11.67
N GLY A 139 16.59 8.13 12.21
CA GLY A 139 16.72 7.88 13.63
C GLY A 139 15.54 7.16 14.30
N LYS A 140 14.57 6.66 13.54
CA LYS A 140 13.41 5.91 14.06
C LYS A 140 13.42 4.47 13.53
N LYS A 141 12.90 3.55 14.34
CA LYS A 141 12.68 2.18 13.91
C LYS A 141 11.49 2.05 12.95
N PHE A 142 10.39 2.75 13.27
CA PHE A 142 9.17 2.87 12.48
C PHE A 142 8.71 4.33 12.46
N PHE A 143 7.88 4.70 11.49
CA PHE A 143 7.23 6.03 11.48
C PHE A 143 6.36 6.25 12.73
N GLY A 144 5.82 5.18 13.29
CA GLY A 144 5.13 5.18 14.60
C GLY A 144 6.06 5.21 15.82
N GLY A 145 7.37 5.26 15.64
CA GLY A 145 8.38 5.20 16.71
C GLY A 145 8.90 3.78 16.93
N GLU A 146 8.73 3.22 18.11
CA GLU A 146 9.20 1.86 18.45
C GLU A 146 8.27 0.75 17.92
N GLN A 147 7.03 1.09 17.59
CA GLN A 147 6.01 0.16 17.11
C GLN A 147 5.46 0.62 15.76
N ILE A 148 4.98 -0.35 14.98
CA ILE A 148 4.29 -0.08 13.71
C ILE A 148 3.05 0.78 14.00
N GLY A 149 2.97 1.93 13.32
CA GLY A 149 1.85 2.85 13.39
C GLY A 149 1.10 3.00 12.06
N TYR A 150 0.18 3.93 12.02
CA TYR A 150 -0.67 4.23 10.87
C TYR A 150 0.14 4.50 9.60
N LEU A 151 1.18 5.34 9.70
CA LEU A 151 1.98 5.72 8.54
C LEU A 151 2.84 4.55 8.03
N ASP A 152 3.30 3.66 8.91
CA ASP A 152 4.00 2.45 8.50
C ASP A 152 3.12 1.53 7.64
N LEU A 153 1.83 1.40 7.99
CA LEU A 153 0.89 0.62 7.20
C LEU A 153 0.62 1.27 5.84
N VAL A 154 0.58 2.59 5.78
CA VAL A 154 0.38 3.33 4.52
C VAL A 154 1.59 3.22 3.60
N LEU A 155 2.80 3.30 4.14
CA LEU A 155 4.06 3.30 3.41
C LEU A 155 4.64 1.88 3.22
N GLY A 156 4.14 0.87 3.94
CA GLY A 156 4.71 -0.48 3.99
C GLY A 156 4.89 -1.15 2.62
N TRP A 157 4.14 -0.75 1.60
CA TRP A 157 4.31 -1.22 0.24
C TRP A 157 5.69 -0.86 -0.36
N ILE A 158 6.34 0.22 0.08
CA ILE A 158 7.67 0.64 -0.36
C ILE A 158 8.68 -0.47 -0.13
N SER A 159 8.58 -1.16 1.01
CA SER A 159 9.52 -2.19 1.43
C SER A 159 9.50 -3.47 0.57
N TYR A 160 8.43 -3.71 -0.18
CA TYR A 160 8.27 -4.93 -0.96
C TYR A 160 7.80 -4.70 -2.41
N TRP A 161 6.74 -3.87 -2.62
CA TRP A 161 6.14 -3.66 -3.94
C TRP A 161 7.07 -2.95 -4.91
N ILE A 162 7.80 -1.90 -4.45
CA ILE A 162 8.74 -1.18 -5.33
C ILE A 162 9.75 -2.15 -5.91
N SER A 163 10.43 -2.95 -5.09
CA SER A 163 11.46 -3.87 -5.57
C SER A 163 10.92 -4.93 -6.53
N ALA A 164 9.66 -5.35 -6.40
CA ALA A 164 9.04 -6.28 -7.35
C ALA A 164 8.69 -5.61 -8.68
N VAL A 165 8.25 -4.34 -8.64
CA VAL A 165 7.99 -3.57 -9.86
C VAL A 165 9.30 -3.23 -10.58
N GLU A 166 10.37 -2.93 -9.84
CA GLU A 166 11.73 -2.76 -10.39
C GLU A 166 12.24 -4.01 -11.10
N GLU A 167 12.09 -5.18 -10.46
CA GLU A 167 12.48 -6.46 -11.04
C GLU A 167 11.72 -6.75 -12.34
N ALA A 168 10.40 -6.54 -12.33
CA ALA A 168 9.56 -6.77 -13.49
C ALA A 168 9.78 -5.76 -14.62
N GLY A 169 10.06 -4.50 -14.28
CA GLY A 169 10.23 -3.39 -15.23
C GLY A 169 11.67 -3.16 -15.68
N GLY A 170 12.65 -3.70 -14.95
CA GLY A 170 14.09 -3.57 -15.27
C GLY A 170 14.71 -2.23 -14.90
N ASN A 171 14.02 -1.37 -14.14
CA ASN A 171 14.52 -0.04 -13.75
C ASN A 171 14.46 0.12 -12.23
N LYS A 172 15.56 0.56 -11.63
CA LYS A 172 15.66 0.82 -10.19
C LYS A 172 15.34 2.27 -9.85
N VAL A 173 14.68 2.48 -8.72
CA VAL A 173 14.35 3.79 -8.14
C VAL A 173 14.61 3.83 -6.64
N LEU A 174 14.64 2.69 -5.94
CA LEU A 174 14.90 2.60 -4.49
C LEU A 174 16.27 1.94 -4.26
N GLU A 175 17.30 2.76 -4.13
CA GLU A 175 18.66 2.29 -3.85
C GLU A 175 18.99 2.49 -2.35
N ALA A 176 19.48 1.42 -1.71
CA ALA A 176 19.80 1.42 -0.28
C ALA A 176 20.84 2.48 0.11
N GLU A 177 21.79 2.76 -0.79
CA GLU A 177 22.83 3.78 -0.59
C GLU A 177 22.28 5.20 -0.58
N MET A 178 21.20 5.45 -1.34
CA MET A 178 20.54 6.76 -1.41
C MET A 178 19.54 6.97 -0.25
N PHE A 179 18.92 5.89 0.22
CA PHE A 179 17.84 5.92 1.22
C PHE A 179 18.08 4.90 2.34
N PRO A 180 19.19 5.02 3.11
CA PRO A 180 19.56 4.00 4.09
C PRO A 180 18.56 3.83 5.22
N SER A 181 17.91 4.92 5.68
CA SER A 181 16.91 4.85 6.76
C SER A 181 15.61 4.20 6.29
N LEU A 182 15.14 4.53 5.08
CA LEU A 182 14.00 3.86 4.45
C LEU A 182 14.28 2.39 4.20
N HIS A 183 15.47 2.05 3.76
CA HIS A 183 15.87 0.65 3.56
C HIS A 183 15.85 -0.10 4.89
N GLN A 184 16.48 0.43 5.94
CA GLN A 184 16.49 -0.20 7.27
C GLN A 184 15.07 -0.33 7.85
N TRP A 185 14.25 0.71 7.73
CA TRP A 185 12.84 0.67 8.11
C TRP A 185 12.08 -0.42 7.34
N GLY A 186 12.30 -0.50 6.04
CA GLY A 186 11.67 -1.51 5.20
C GLY A 186 12.00 -2.92 5.66
N GLN A 187 13.27 -3.20 5.99
CA GLN A 187 13.68 -4.50 6.55
C GLN A 187 13.00 -4.79 7.89
N ASN A 188 12.96 -3.79 8.80
CA ASN A 188 12.25 -3.95 10.08
C ASN A 188 10.76 -4.24 9.88
N PHE A 189 10.12 -3.59 8.89
CA PHE A 189 8.70 -3.73 8.61
C PHE A 189 8.35 -5.12 8.04
N ILE A 190 9.01 -5.54 6.95
CA ILE A 190 8.68 -6.81 6.28
C ILE A 190 9.00 -8.04 7.12
N HIS A 191 9.98 -7.97 8.03
CA HIS A 191 10.33 -9.06 8.93
C HIS A 191 9.55 -9.07 10.25
N THR A 192 8.54 -8.20 10.38
CA THR A 192 7.57 -8.32 11.46
C THR A 192 6.62 -9.49 11.14
N PRO A 193 6.49 -10.52 12.00
CA PRO A 193 5.77 -11.76 11.67
C PRO A 193 4.35 -11.55 11.13
N LEU A 194 3.55 -10.65 11.74
CA LEU A 194 2.19 -10.35 11.29
C LEU A 194 2.14 -9.65 9.91
N ILE A 195 3.20 -8.97 9.54
CA ILE A 195 3.33 -8.31 8.22
C ILE A 195 3.72 -9.35 7.18
N GLU A 196 4.75 -10.15 7.50
CA GLU A 196 5.31 -11.17 6.60
C GLU A 196 4.25 -12.18 6.13
N GLU A 197 3.35 -12.62 7.02
CA GLU A 197 2.24 -13.52 6.69
C GLU A 197 1.28 -12.99 5.61
N CYS A 198 1.22 -11.67 5.41
CA CYS A 198 0.34 -11.03 4.42
C CYS A 198 1.05 -10.69 3.11
N ILE A 199 2.38 -10.85 3.05
CA ILE A 199 3.16 -10.55 1.84
C ILE A 199 2.93 -11.66 0.81
N PRO A 200 2.56 -11.34 -0.44
CA PRO A 200 2.41 -12.35 -1.48
C PRO A 200 3.76 -12.99 -1.82
N ALA A 201 3.74 -14.26 -2.28
CA ALA A 201 4.93 -14.93 -2.76
C ALA A 201 5.61 -14.12 -3.88
N ARG A 202 6.93 -13.94 -3.78
CA ARG A 202 7.71 -13.04 -4.67
C ARG A 202 7.50 -13.35 -6.14
N GLU A 203 7.65 -14.62 -6.52
CA GLU A 203 7.56 -15.06 -7.90
C GLU A 203 6.16 -14.80 -8.49
N ALA A 204 5.11 -15.07 -7.70
CA ALA A 204 3.73 -14.84 -8.12
C ALA A 204 3.46 -13.35 -8.30
N PHE A 205 4.01 -12.51 -7.42
CA PHE A 205 3.82 -11.06 -7.50
C PHE A 205 4.59 -10.45 -8.68
N VAL A 206 5.84 -10.83 -8.91
CA VAL A 206 6.62 -10.38 -10.07
C VAL A 206 5.94 -10.80 -11.38
N ALA A 207 5.44 -12.04 -11.48
CA ALA A 207 4.70 -12.51 -12.64
C ALA A 207 3.41 -11.70 -12.88
N TYR A 208 2.68 -11.36 -11.82
CA TYR A 208 1.51 -10.47 -11.90
C TYR A 208 1.88 -9.08 -12.44
N VAL A 209 2.96 -8.47 -11.95
CA VAL A 209 3.43 -7.16 -12.42
C VAL A 209 3.85 -7.24 -13.90
N GLN A 210 4.59 -8.27 -14.31
CA GLN A 210 4.98 -8.50 -15.71
C GLN A 210 3.76 -8.60 -16.63
N TYR A 211 2.75 -9.36 -16.21
CA TYR A 211 1.49 -9.44 -16.95
C TYR A 211 0.81 -8.06 -17.07
N ALA A 212 0.75 -7.30 -15.97
CA ALA A 212 0.15 -5.97 -15.95
C ALA A 212 0.89 -4.99 -16.89
N ILE A 213 2.23 -5.04 -16.96
CA ILE A 213 3.05 -4.25 -17.89
C ILE A 213 2.65 -4.57 -19.34
N ILE A 214 2.62 -5.85 -19.70
CA ILE A 214 2.26 -6.31 -21.05
C ILE A 214 0.85 -5.84 -21.41
N TYR A 215 -0.10 -6.02 -20.50
CA TYR A 215 -1.49 -5.63 -20.70
C TYR A 215 -1.65 -4.11 -20.92
N ILE A 216 -1.00 -3.28 -20.11
CA ILE A 216 -1.07 -1.82 -20.25
C ILE A 216 -0.44 -1.37 -21.57
N ARG A 217 0.71 -1.93 -21.96
CA ARG A 217 1.36 -1.63 -23.23
C ARG A 217 0.47 -2.00 -24.43
N SER A 218 -0.24 -3.13 -24.36
CA SER A 218 -1.16 -3.56 -25.44
C SER A 218 -2.34 -2.61 -25.62
N ILE A 219 -2.89 -2.05 -24.53
CA ILE A 219 -3.98 -1.06 -24.59
C ILE A 219 -3.47 0.27 -25.14
N SER A 220 -2.26 0.69 -24.74
CA SER A 220 -1.67 1.95 -25.19
C SER A 220 -1.35 1.92 -26.70
N ALA A 221 -0.89 0.77 -27.21
CA ALA A 221 -0.61 0.59 -28.64
C ALA A 221 -1.88 0.56 -29.53
N ASN A 222 -3.04 0.24 -28.97
CA ASN A 222 -4.33 0.17 -29.67
C ASN A 222 -5.21 1.42 -29.51
N LYS A 223 -4.70 2.50 -28.89
CA LYS A 223 -5.38 3.80 -28.91
C LYS A 223 -5.09 4.51 -30.22
N PRO A 224 -6.14 4.88 -31.00
CA PRO A 224 -6.00 5.60 -32.27
C PRO A 224 -5.40 6.99 -32.08
#